data_92166a37218bbb6c85981cd2c24b49fb
#
_entry.id   92166a37218bbb6c85981cd2c24b49fb
#
_cell.length_a   1.000
_cell.length_b   1.000
_cell.length_c   1.000
_cell.angle_alpha   90.00
_cell.angle_beta   90.00
_cell.angle_gamma   90.00
#
_symmetry.space_group_name_H-M   'P 1'
#
loop_
_entity.id
_entity.type
_entity.pdbx_description
1 polymer ?
#
loop_
_entity_poly.entity_id
_entity_poly.type
_entity_poly.pdbx_seq_one_letter_code
_entity_poly.pdbx_strand_id
1 'polypeptide(L)'
;MAVPVKVLEPTKKATAPAPLRLVPPSEIFDRVEKLYDQIARRAFEIFDCNGRIFGRDLEDWFKAESEVTHPAHLDVSESEKEIAVRAEVPGFAANELDISLEGARLTIAGKRESQKERKEKTTVYKEHCSDQLLRVVDLPATVDAAKAEATLKDGVLELKLAKAAPAKKIAIEAKAS
;
A
#
# COMPACT_ATOMS: atom_id res chain seq x y z
N MET A 1 -35.48 -20.77 31.27
CA MET A 1 -35.28 -21.31 29.89
C MET A 1 -34.43 -20.32 29.13
N ALA A 2 -33.17 -20.66 28.90
CA ALA A 2 -32.23 -19.82 28.15
C ALA A 2 -32.35 -20.17 26.63
N VAL A 3 -32.62 -19.16 25.83
CA VAL A 3 -32.69 -19.30 24.37
C VAL A 3 -31.25 -19.19 23.82
N PRO A 4 -30.76 -20.14 23.03
CA PRO A 4 -29.41 -20.07 22.49
C PRO A 4 -29.31 -18.98 21.42
N VAL A 5 -28.42 -18.04 21.62
CA VAL A 5 -28.02 -17.04 20.60
C VAL A 5 -27.22 -17.76 19.51
N LYS A 6 -27.84 -17.93 18.34
CA LYS A 6 -27.17 -18.46 17.16
C LYS A 6 -26.22 -17.37 16.60
N VAL A 7 -24.95 -17.51 16.90
CA VAL A 7 -23.89 -16.71 16.28
C VAL A 7 -23.81 -17.14 14.82
N LEU A 8 -24.28 -16.31 13.90
CA LEU A 8 -24.03 -16.46 12.48
C LEU A 8 -22.57 -16.07 12.22
N GLU A 9 -21.73 -17.09 12.09
CA GLU A 9 -20.39 -16.90 11.53
C GLU A 9 -20.52 -16.35 10.11
N PRO A 10 -19.75 -15.30 9.75
CA PRO A 10 -19.68 -14.86 8.37
C PRO A 10 -18.98 -15.95 7.57
N THR A 11 -19.73 -16.67 6.76
CA THR A 11 -19.17 -17.60 5.76
C THR A 11 -18.27 -16.80 4.82
N LYS A 12 -16.97 -16.88 5.08
CA LYS A 12 -15.94 -16.39 4.19
C LYS A 12 -16.02 -17.23 2.91
N LYS A 13 -16.72 -16.72 1.92
CA LYS A 13 -16.72 -17.29 0.57
C LYS A 13 -15.27 -17.22 0.10
N ALA A 14 -14.62 -18.36 -0.04
CA ALA A 14 -13.30 -18.46 -0.65
C ALA A 14 -13.43 -18.07 -2.13
N THR A 15 -13.34 -16.77 -2.39
CA THR A 15 -13.15 -16.25 -3.73
C THR A 15 -11.69 -16.55 -4.08
N ALA A 16 -11.47 -17.14 -5.25
CA ALA A 16 -10.12 -17.33 -5.78
C ALA A 16 -9.33 -16.02 -5.66
N PRO A 17 -8.05 -16.05 -5.28
CA PRO A 17 -7.27 -14.84 -5.09
C PRO A 17 -7.29 -14.05 -6.40
N ALA A 18 -7.82 -12.82 -6.34
CA ALA A 18 -7.76 -11.90 -7.48
C ALA A 18 -6.28 -11.64 -7.80
N PRO A 19 -5.89 -11.57 -9.06
CA PRO A 19 -4.51 -11.29 -9.42
C PRO A 19 -4.11 -9.91 -8.87
N LEU A 20 -2.93 -9.83 -8.28
CA LEU A 20 -2.30 -8.57 -7.90
C LEU A 20 -2.12 -7.70 -9.14
N ARG A 21 -2.39 -6.39 -9.00
CA ARG A 21 -2.29 -5.45 -10.12
C ARG A 21 -0.92 -4.79 -10.14
N LEU A 22 -0.18 -5.00 -11.23
CA LEU A 22 0.93 -4.13 -11.60
C LEU A 22 0.35 -2.93 -12.36
N VAL A 23 0.51 -1.74 -11.82
CA VAL A 23 -0.02 -0.50 -12.40
C VAL A 23 1.10 0.41 -12.89
N PRO A 24 0.84 1.24 -13.91
CA PRO A 24 1.82 2.22 -14.36
C PRO A 24 2.02 3.30 -13.27
N PRO A 25 3.20 3.94 -13.23
CA PRO A 25 3.51 4.99 -12.25
C PRO A 25 2.46 6.11 -12.17
N SER A 26 1.84 6.48 -13.29
CA SER A 26 0.80 7.52 -13.34
C SER A 26 -0.40 7.23 -12.44
N GLU A 27 -0.86 5.97 -12.37
CA GLU A 27 -1.98 5.60 -11.50
C GLU A 27 -1.60 5.67 -10.01
N ILE A 28 -0.33 5.40 -9.70
CA ILE A 28 0.20 5.54 -8.33
C ILE A 28 0.28 7.01 -7.93
N PHE A 29 0.70 7.90 -8.84
CA PHE A 29 0.78 9.35 -8.53
C PHE A 29 -0.55 9.93 -8.10
N ASP A 30 -1.64 9.60 -8.80
CA ASP A 30 -3.00 10.05 -8.43
C ASP A 30 -3.41 9.59 -7.02
N ARG A 31 -2.97 8.41 -6.60
CA ARG A 31 -3.22 7.88 -5.26
C ARG A 31 -2.38 8.59 -4.20
N VAL A 32 -1.11 8.79 -4.49
CA VAL A 32 -0.19 9.50 -3.59
C VAL A 32 -0.68 10.91 -3.35
N GLU A 33 -1.12 11.63 -4.39
CA GLU A 33 -1.68 12.98 -4.28
C GLU A 33 -2.90 12.99 -3.36
N LYS A 34 -3.87 12.10 -3.58
CA LYS A 34 -5.06 11.99 -2.74
C LYS A 34 -4.75 11.65 -1.28
N LEU A 35 -3.77 10.76 -1.06
CA LEU A 35 -3.33 10.41 0.29
C LEU A 35 -2.67 11.60 0.97
N TYR A 36 -1.80 12.33 0.25
CA TYR A 36 -1.16 13.54 0.75
C TYR A 36 -2.18 14.60 1.15
N ASP A 37 -3.20 14.84 0.34
CA ASP A 37 -4.30 15.76 0.65
C ASP A 37 -5.07 15.35 1.91
N GLN A 38 -5.27 14.06 2.14
CA GLN A 38 -5.94 13.57 3.34
C GLN A 38 -5.08 13.77 4.59
N ILE A 39 -3.78 13.48 4.50
CA ILE A 39 -2.83 13.73 5.59
C ILE A 39 -2.79 15.23 5.89
N ALA A 40 -2.70 16.09 4.88
CA ALA A 40 -2.66 17.54 5.05
C ALA A 40 -3.92 18.08 5.75
N ARG A 41 -5.11 17.62 5.36
CA ARG A 41 -6.37 17.97 6.03
C ARG A 41 -6.37 17.53 7.47
N ARG A 42 -5.95 16.30 7.73
CA ARG A 42 -5.90 15.75 9.09
C ARG A 42 -4.90 16.50 9.97
N ALA A 43 -3.72 16.84 9.43
CA ALA A 43 -2.73 17.65 10.12
C ALA A 43 -3.28 19.04 10.47
N PHE A 44 -4.03 19.66 9.56
CA PHE A 44 -4.68 20.94 9.84
C PHE A 44 -5.75 20.83 10.93
N GLU A 45 -6.56 19.77 10.95
CA GLU A 45 -7.52 19.51 12.03
C GLU A 45 -6.82 19.35 13.38
N ILE A 46 -5.68 18.64 13.41
CA ILE A 46 -4.87 18.48 14.63
C ILE A 46 -4.32 19.83 15.10
N PHE A 47 -3.77 20.63 14.18
CA PHE A 47 -3.29 21.98 14.46
C PHE A 47 -4.41 22.86 15.04
N ASP A 48 -5.61 22.83 14.45
CA ASP A 48 -6.77 23.61 14.92
C ASP A 48 -7.22 23.17 16.32
N CYS A 49 -7.30 21.86 16.55
CA CYS A 49 -7.65 21.27 17.85
C CYS A 49 -6.60 21.56 18.95
N ASN A 50 -5.32 21.68 18.59
CA ASN A 50 -4.23 22.02 19.50
C ASN A 50 -4.14 23.53 19.80
N GLY A 51 -5.09 24.33 19.37
CA GLY A 51 -5.15 25.76 19.61
C GLY A 51 -4.26 26.60 18.70
N ARG A 52 -3.93 26.09 17.52
CA ARG A 52 -3.14 26.77 16.46
C ARG A 52 -1.74 27.18 16.92
N ILE A 53 -1.07 26.28 17.62
CA ILE A 53 0.30 26.51 18.11
C ILE A 53 1.28 26.34 16.95
N PHE A 54 1.94 27.44 16.54
CA PHE A 54 2.95 27.41 15.48
C PHE A 54 4.24 26.71 15.92
N GLY A 55 4.98 26.16 14.94
CA GLY A 55 6.26 25.48 15.17
C GLY A 55 6.13 23.99 15.49
N ARG A 56 4.93 23.42 15.42
CA ARG A 56 4.65 21.99 15.58
C ARG A 56 4.17 21.33 14.29
N ASP A 57 4.37 21.98 13.17
CA ASP A 57 3.84 21.56 11.87
C ASP A 57 4.25 20.13 11.50
N LEU A 58 5.51 19.74 11.78
CA LEU A 58 5.99 18.38 11.53
C LEU A 58 5.41 17.35 12.51
N GLU A 59 5.19 17.71 13.77
CA GLU A 59 4.56 16.81 14.75
C GLU A 59 3.11 16.53 14.37
N ASP A 60 2.37 17.58 14.01
CA ASP A 60 0.98 17.47 13.57
C ASP A 60 0.88 16.66 12.28
N TRP A 61 1.84 16.85 11.35
CA TRP A 61 1.94 16.05 10.13
C TRP A 61 2.19 14.56 10.39
N PHE A 62 3.22 14.23 11.17
CA PHE A 62 3.54 12.82 11.46
C PHE A 62 2.43 12.12 12.25
N LYS A 63 1.74 12.86 13.12
CA LYS A 63 0.57 12.34 13.81
C LYS A 63 -0.56 12.06 12.82
N ALA A 64 -0.86 12.98 11.92
CA ALA A 64 -1.87 12.80 10.89
C ALA A 64 -1.53 11.61 9.97
N GLU A 65 -0.27 11.51 9.53
CA GLU A 65 0.21 10.40 8.73
C GLU A 65 -0.02 9.05 9.43
N SER A 66 0.33 8.95 10.71
CA SER A 66 0.13 7.72 11.49
C SER A 66 -1.34 7.35 11.72
N GLU A 67 -2.24 8.34 11.69
CA GLU A 67 -3.69 8.12 11.81
C GLU A 67 -4.35 7.73 10.48
N VAL A 68 -3.81 8.21 9.36
CA VAL A 68 -4.35 8.00 8.00
C VAL A 68 -3.77 6.78 7.33
N THR A 69 -2.49 6.46 7.61
CA THR A 69 -1.78 5.36 6.95
C THR A 69 -1.55 4.17 7.87
N HIS A 70 -1.56 2.98 7.28
CA HIS A 70 -1.20 1.75 7.97
C HIS A 70 0.31 1.51 7.87
N PRO A 71 1.03 1.27 9.00
CA PRO A 71 2.43 0.91 8.93
C PRO A 71 2.60 -0.46 8.28
N ALA A 72 3.50 -0.58 7.30
CA ALA A 72 3.88 -1.86 6.73
C ALA A 72 5.36 -2.12 6.98
N HIS A 73 5.66 -3.26 7.57
CA HIS A 73 7.04 -3.76 7.63
C HIS A 73 7.42 -4.33 6.28
N LEU A 74 8.66 -4.07 5.88
CA LEU A 74 9.16 -4.43 4.58
C LEU A 74 10.58 -4.96 4.68
N ASP A 75 10.78 -6.18 4.15
CA ASP A 75 12.08 -6.83 4.07
C ASP A 75 12.47 -6.96 2.60
N VAL A 76 13.71 -6.60 2.28
CA VAL A 76 14.28 -6.73 0.94
C VAL A 76 15.48 -7.64 1.01
N SER A 77 15.49 -8.69 0.21
CA SER A 77 16.63 -9.60 0.06
C SER A 77 17.06 -9.64 -1.40
N GLU A 78 18.38 -9.68 -1.61
CA GLU A 78 18.98 -9.64 -2.94
C GLU A 78 19.78 -10.93 -3.19
N SER A 79 19.59 -11.51 -4.37
CA SER A 79 20.43 -12.59 -4.90
C SER A 79 21.16 -12.13 -6.17
N GLU A 80 21.95 -13.00 -6.80
CA GLU A 80 22.62 -12.65 -8.05
C GLU A 80 21.65 -12.29 -9.18
N LYS A 81 20.49 -12.93 -9.25
CA LYS A 81 19.57 -12.86 -10.39
C LYS A 81 18.26 -12.14 -10.09
N GLU A 82 17.88 -12.10 -8.81
CA GLU A 82 16.56 -11.59 -8.40
C GLU A 82 16.63 -10.82 -7.07
N ILE A 83 15.65 -9.99 -6.87
CA ILE A 83 15.36 -9.29 -5.62
C ILE A 83 14.03 -9.84 -5.10
N ALA A 84 14.00 -10.31 -3.88
CA ALA A 84 12.78 -10.70 -3.21
C ALA A 84 12.39 -9.61 -2.19
N VAL A 85 11.13 -9.17 -2.27
CA VAL A 85 10.57 -8.19 -1.34
C VAL A 85 9.41 -8.85 -0.61
N ARG A 86 9.40 -8.74 0.72
CA ARG A 86 8.33 -9.21 1.57
C ARG A 86 7.74 -8.03 2.32
N ALA A 87 6.43 -7.80 2.18
CA ALA A 87 5.73 -6.73 2.86
C ALA A 87 4.57 -7.28 3.69
N GLU A 88 4.46 -6.85 4.95
CA GLU A 88 3.32 -7.16 5.79
C GLU A 88 2.20 -6.16 5.51
N VAL A 89 1.10 -6.65 4.94
CA VAL A 89 -0.08 -5.87 4.55
C VAL A 89 -1.37 -6.48 5.16
N PRO A 90 -1.45 -6.57 6.48
CA PRO A 90 -2.53 -7.27 7.14
C PRO A 90 -3.88 -6.64 6.80
N GLY A 91 -4.85 -7.47 6.46
CA GLY A 91 -6.22 -7.04 6.20
C GLY A 91 -6.50 -6.54 4.78
N PHE A 92 -5.49 -6.32 3.94
CA PHE A 92 -5.68 -5.97 2.54
C PHE A 92 -5.92 -7.22 1.68
N ALA A 93 -6.85 -7.11 0.74
CA ALA A 93 -7.05 -8.10 -0.31
C ALA A 93 -6.21 -7.72 -1.55
N ALA A 94 -5.97 -8.70 -2.44
CA ALA A 94 -5.14 -8.48 -3.62
C ALA A 94 -5.65 -7.38 -4.56
N ASN A 95 -6.96 -7.21 -4.64
CA ASN A 95 -7.61 -6.17 -5.46
C ASN A 95 -7.62 -4.78 -4.79
N GLU A 96 -7.18 -4.68 -3.54
CA GLU A 96 -7.04 -3.43 -2.79
C GLU A 96 -5.61 -2.89 -2.81
N LEU A 97 -4.67 -3.69 -3.35
CA LEU A 97 -3.26 -3.37 -3.47
C LEU A 97 -2.89 -3.09 -4.93
N ASP A 98 -2.15 -2.01 -5.14
CA ASP A 98 -1.49 -1.67 -6.40
C ASP A 98 0.01 -1.63 -6.20
N ILE A 99 0.73 -2.20 -7.15
CA ILE A 99 2.18 -2.29 -7.16
C ILE A 99 2.68 -1.60 -8.42
N SER A 100 3.64 -0.71 -8.28
CA SER A 100 4.33 -0.09 -9.41
C SER A 100 5.83 -0.28 -9.30
N LEU A 101 6.43 -0.57 -10.44
CA LEU A 101 7.88 -0.75 -10.60
C LEU A 101 8.38 0.23 -11.66
N GLU A 102 9.30 1.10 -11.26
CA GLU A 102 9.95 2.07 -12.13
C GLU A 102 11.47 1.99 -11.97
N GLY A 103 12.12 1.28 -12.86
CA GLY A 103 13.55 1.04 -12.76
C GLY A 103 13.95 0.28 -11.49
N ALA A 104 14.53 0.97 -10.54
CA ALA A 104 14.90 0.43 -9.23
C ALA A 104 13.95 0.90 -8.12
N ARG A 105 12.82 1.53 -8.45
CA ARG A 105 11.84 2.00 -7.45
C ARG A 105 10.61 1.12 -7.44
N LEU A 106 10.30 0.58 -6.28
CA LEU A 106 9.08 -0.17 -5.98
C LEU A 106 8.14 0.72 -5.18
N THR A 107 6.90 0.85 -5.62
CA THR A 107 5.84 1.49 -4.85
C THR A 107 4.72 0.50 -4.61
N ILE A 108 4.32 0.36 -3.35
CA ILE A 108 3.17 -0.45 -2.93
C ILE A 108 2.16 0.52 -2.34
N ALA A 109 0.97 0.58 -2.95
CA ALA A 109 -0.14 1.39 -2.45
C ALA A 109 -1.34 0.49 -2.18
N GLY A 110 -2.05 0.74 -1.09
CA GLY A 110 -3.25 0.02 -0.72
C GLY A 110 -4.35 0.97 -0.28
N LYS A 111 -5.59 0.68 -0.64
CA LYS A 111 -6.77 1.37 -0.12
C LYS A 111 -7.85 0.35 0.16
N ARG A 112 -8.32 0.33 1.39
CA ARG A 112 -9.43 -0.49 1.84
C ARG A 112 -10.48 0.38 2.49
N GLU A 113 -11.72 0.20 2.07
CA GLU A 113 -12.88 0.82 2.70
C GLU A 113 -13.73 -0.27 3.31
N SER A 114 -14.02 -0.20 4.59
CA SER A 114 -14.92 -1.10 5.27
C SER A 114 -16.06 -0.32 5.93
N GLN A 115 -17.29 -0.76 5.67
CA GLN A 115 -18.47 -0.26 6.35
C GLN A 115 -18.99 -1.36 7.25
N LYS A 116 -19.08 -1.06 8.54
CA LYS A 116 -19.76 -1.94 9.50
C LYS A 116 -21.05 -1.27 9.94
N GLU A 117 -22.17 -1.90 9.61
CA GLU A 117 -23.48 -1.50 10.10
C GLU A 117 -23.89 -2.45 11.24
N ARG A 118 -24.05 -1.93 12.43
CA ARG A 118 -24.55 -2.67 13.58
C ARG A 118 -25.93 -2.13 13.95
N LYS A 119 -26.97 -2.97 13.81
CA LYS A 119 -28.33 -2.63 14.22
C LYS A 119 -28.59 -3.23 15.61
N GLU A 120 -28.73 -2.39 16.61
CA GLU A 120 -29.22 -2.81 17.93
C GLU A 120 -30.56 -2.11 18.19
N LYS A 121 -31.63 -2.92 18.16
CA LYS A 121 -33.06 -2.57 18.44
C LYS A 121 -33.56 -1.22 17.90
N THR A 122 -33.00 -0.10 18.34
CA THR A 122 -33.42 1.26 17.96
C THR A 122 -32.27 2.15 17.48
N THR A 123 -31.04 1.69 17.60
CA THR A 123 -29.87 2.49 17.23
C THR A 123 -29.08 1.81 16.09
N VAL A 124 -28.81 2.59 15.04
CA VAL A 124 -27.99 2.14 13.92
C VAL A 124 -26.63 2.80 14.07
N TYR A 125 -25.61 1.99 14.36
CA TYR A 125 -24.22 2.44 14.35
C TYR A 125 -23.64 2.13 12.96
N LYS A 126 -23.21 3.18 12.27
CA LYS A 126 -22.44 3.07 11.03
C LYS A 126 -21.01 3.48 11.31
N GLU A 127 -20.11 2.52 11.25
CA GLU A 127 -18.68 2.75 11.32
C GLU A 127 -18.11 2.66 9.92
N HIS A 128 -17.46 3.71 9.47
CA HIS A 128 -16.76 3.77 8.20
C HIS A 128 -15.26 3.84 8.49
N CYS A 129 -14.55 2.77 8.19
CA CYS A 129 -13.10 2.72 8.32
C CYS A 129 -12.49 2.74 6.92
N SER A 130 -11.55 3.65 6.72
CA SER A 130 -10.71 3.70 5.52
C SER A 130 -9.27 3.47 5.95
N ASP A 131 -8.70 2.36 5.52
CA ASP A 131 -7.29 2.05 5.75
C ASP A 131 -6.52 2.31 4.46
N GLN A 132 -5.41 3.00 4.58
CA GLN A 132 -4.52 3.29 3.45
C GLN A 132 -3.11 2.83 3.76
N LEU A 133 -2.43 2.37 2.73
CA LEU A 133 -1.05 1.93 2.76
C LEU A 133 -0.29 2.61 1.63
N LEU A 134 0.88 3.14 1.94
CA LEU A 134 1.83 3.60 0.94
C LEU A 134 3.24 3.27 1.41
N ARG A 135 3.99 2.55 0.56
CA ARG A 135 5.41 2.29 0.75
C ARG A 135 6.15 2.49 -0.55
N VAL A 136 7.21 3.28 -0.46
CA VAL A 136 8.15 3.50 -1.56
C VAL A 136 9.50 2.96 -1.12
N VAL A 137 10.09 2.11 -1.94
CA VAL A 137 11.35 1.42 -1.65
C VAL A 137 12.27 1.55 -2.85
N ASP A 138 13.48 2.03 -2.63
CA ASP A 138 14.53 2.00 -3.62
C ASP A 138 15.24 0.64 -3.54
N LEU A 139 15.15 -0.13 -4.62
CA LEU A 139 15.74 -1.46 -4.74
C LEU A 139 17.25 -1.35 -5.04
N PRO A 140 18.05 -2.34 -4.62
CA PRO A 140 19.50 -2.32 -4.84
C PRO A 140 19.90 -2.39 -6.33
N ALA A 141 18.99 -2.83 -7.21
CA ALA A 141 19.23 -2.91 -8.66
C ALA A 141 17.93 -2.67 -9.44
N THR A 142 18.10 -2.27 -10.71
CA THR A 142 16.99 -2.17 -11.67
C THR A 142 16.38 -3.55 -11.93
N VAL A 143 15.06 -3.61 -11.99
CA VAL A 143 14.30 -4.85 -12.19
C VAL A 143 13.50 -4.83 -13.50
N ASP A 144 13.19 -6.03 -13.99
CA ASP A 144 12.35 -6.23 -15.17
C ASP A 144 10.89 -6.42 -14.71
N ALA A 145 10.08 -5.38 -14.85
CA ALA A 145 8.68 -5.41 -14.46
C ALA A 145 7.85 -6.48 -15.19
N ALA A 146 8.27 -6.86 -16.42
CA ALA A 146 7.56 -7.89 -17.19
C ALA A 146 7.76 -9.32 -16.63
N LYS A 147 8.77 -9.50 -15.77
CA LYS A 147 9.08 -10.77 -15.11
C LYS A 147 8.82 -10.73 -13.61
N ALA A 148 8.10 -9.72 -13.15
CA ALA A 148 7.74 -9.61 -11.74
C ALA A 148 6.64 -10.63 -11.39
N GLU A 149 6.87 -11.37 -10.33
CA GLU A 149 5.88 -12.26 -9.73
C GLU A 149 5.44 -11.70 -8.38
N ALA A 150 4.15 -11.75 -8.10
CA ALA A 150 3.58 -11.26 -6.85
C ALA A 150 2.59 -12.28 -6.28
N THR A 151 2.72 -12.56 -5.01
CA THR A 151 1.80 -13.43 -4.26
C THR A 151 1.38 -12.77 -2.95
N LEU A 152 0.09 -12.89 -2.61
CA LEU A 152 -0.44 -12.42 -1.33
C LEU A 152 -1.02 -13.62 -0.58
N LYS A 153 -0.45 -13.91 0.59
CA LYS A 153 -0.91 -14.99 1.45
C LYS A 153 -0.87 -14.55 2.91
N ASP A 154 -1.95 -14.80 3.63
CA ASP A 154 -2.05 -14.55 5.07
C ASP A 154 -1.63 -13.12 5.49
N GLY A 155 -1.93 -12.11 4.64
CA GLY A 155 -1.56 -10.72 4.87
C GLY A 155 -0.09 -10.40 4.60
N VAL A 156 0.65 -11.30 3.96
CA VAL A 156 2.03 -11.11 3.52
C VAL A 156 2.07 -11.07 2.00
N LEU A 157 2.54 -9.95 1.47
CA LEU A 157 2.83 -9.75 0.05
C LEU A 157 4.29 -10.14 -0.21
N GLU A 158 4.49 -11.11 -1.09
CA GLU A 158 5.82 -11.53 -1.55
C GLU A 158 5.96 -11.17 -3.02
N LEU A 159 7.03 -10.45 -3.34
CA LEU A 159 7.40 -10.07 -4.70
C LEU A 159 8.71 -10.74 -5.06
N LYS A 160 8.78 -11.35 -6.25
CA LYS A 160 10.01 -11.84 -6.87
C LYS A 160 10.28 -11.02 -8.12
N LEU A 161 11.36 -10.29 -8.10
CA LEU A 161 11.70 -9.29 -9.09
C LEU A 161 13.00 -9.69 -9.78
N ALA A 162 12.93 -10.13 -11.03
CA ALA A 162 14.12 -10.44 -11.81
C ALA A 162 14.92 -9.16 -12.06
N LYS A 163 16.23 -9.18 -11.82
CA LYS A 163 17.11 -8.07 -12.16
C LYS A 163 17.11 -7.84 -13.67
N ALA A 164 17.00 -6.58 -14.09
CA ALA A 164 17.14 -6.23 -15.48
C ALA A 164 18.58 -6.53 -15.94
N ALA A 165 18.71 -7.12 -17.12
CA ALA A 165 20.04 -7.27 -17.71
C ALA A 165 20.70 -5.88 -17.84
N PRO A 166 22.01 -5.75 -17.53
CA PRO A 166 22.68 -4.48 -17.68
C PRO A 166 22.51 -3.97 -19.12
N ALA A 167 22.10 -2.71 -19.26
CA ALA A 167 21.91 -2.09 -20.57
C ALA A 167 23.18 -2.27 -21.37
N LYS A 168 23.06 -2.91 -22.54
CA LYS A 168 24.19 -3.11 -23.45
C LYS A 168 24.74 -1.73 -23.82
N LYS A 169 25.94 -1.40 -23.38
CA LYS A 169 26.60 -0.16 -23.80
C LYS A 169 26.76 -0.18 -25.31
N ILE A 170 25.95 0.60 -25.99
CA ILE A 170 26.14 0.82 -27.44
C ILE A 170 27.27 1.84 -27.53
N ALA A 171 28.43 1.40 -28.00
CA ALA A 171 29.50 2.31 -28.36
C ALA A 171 29.06 3.06 -29.64
N ILE A 172 28.77 4.34 -29.50
CA ILE A 172 28.50 5.23 -30.63
C ILE A 172 29.88 5.67 -31.14
N GLU A 173 30.35 5.10 -32.25
CA GLU A 173 31.48 5.65 -32.99
C GLU A 173 31.04 6.93 -33.71
N ALA A 174 31.50 8.08 -33.23
CA ALA A 174 31.35 9.34 -33.95
C ALA A 174 32.30 9.29 -35.16
N LYS A 175 31.75 9.14 -36.35
CA LYS A 175 32.51 9.43 -37.57
C LYS A 175 32.68 10.94 -37.69
N ALA A 176 33.91 11.41 -37.49
CA ALA A 176 34.29 12.76 -37.88
C ALA A 176 34.37 12.82 -39.43
N SER A 177 33.65 13.79 -40.03
CA SER A 177 33.79 14.17 -41.42
C SER A 177 34.87 15.23 -41.57
#